data_e69a9088d2ca63e3ff5a233054f730e5
#
_entry.id   e69a9088d2ca63e3ff5a233054f730e5
#
_cell.length_a   1.000
_cell.length_b   1.000
_cell.length_c   1.000
_cell.angle_alpha   90.00
_cell.angle_beta   90.00
_cell.angle_gamma   90.00
#
_symmetry.space_group_name_H-M   'P 1'
#
loop_
_entity.id
_entity.type
_entity.pdbx_description
1 polymer ?
#
loop_
_entity_poly.entity_id
_entity_poly.type
_entity_poly.pdbx_seq_one_letter_code
_entity_poly.pdbx_strand_id
1 'polypeptide(L)'
;MSNSKLNASIEAIEYIKPKIDINSIIGVGTGSTVNYFIEELAKIKHIFKGAVSSSEASTQLLKKSGIEVFELNDVNEILVYVDGADEVDTFYNLIKGG
;
A
#
# COMPACT_ATOMS: atom_id res chain seq x y z
N MET A 1 -20.48 -15.57 -5.58
CA MET A 1 -19.77 -14.65 -6.42
C MET A 1 -18.55 -14.12 -5.72
N SER A 2 -17.44 -14.34 -6.28
CA SER A 2 -16.24 -13.92 -5.62
C SER A 2 -16.06 -12.43 -5.78
N ASN A 3 -15.37 -11.85 -4.82
CA ASN A 3 -15.03 -10.46 -4.86
C ASN A 3 -13.62 -10.36 -5.45
N SER A 4 -13.54 -10.10 -6.74
CA SER A 4 -12.25 -10.13 -7.40
C SER A 4 -11.32 -9.03 -6.89
N LYS A 5 -11.88 -7.91 -6.44
CA LYS A 5 -11.05 -6.85 -5.89
C LYS A 5 -10.44 -7.26 -4.56
N LEU A 6 -11.21 -7.94 -3.74
CA LEU A 6 -10.70 -8.44 -2.48
C LEU A 6 -9.65 -9.50 -2.72
N ASN A 7 -9.92 -10.41 -3.67
CA ASN A 7 -8.95 -11.46 -3.98
C ASN A 7 -7.66 -10.87 -4.51
N ALA A 8 -7.75 -9.86 -5.36
CA ALA A 8 -6.56 -9.21 -5.87
C ALA A 8 -5.78 -8.56 -4.74
N SER A 9 -6.48 -7.97 -3.78
CA SER A 9 -5.84 -7.35 -2.64
C SER A 9 -5.11 -8.36 -1.78
N ILE A 10 -5.75 -9.49 -1.54
CA ILE A 10 -5.12 -10.54 -0.75
C ILE A 10 -3.89 -11.08 -1.46
N GLU A 11 -3.98 -11.27 -2.77
CA GLU A 11 -2.83 -11.74 -3.53
C GLU A 11 -1.70 -10.73 -3.50
N ALA A 12 -2.03 -9.45 -3.57
CA ALA A 12 -1.01 -8.42 -3.49
C ALA A 12 -0.29 -8.49 -2.16
N ILE A 13 -1.03 -8.66 -1.09
CA ILE A 13 -0.44 -8.77 0.24
C ILE A 13 0.48 -10.00 0.32
N GLU A 14 0.00 -11.13 -0.19
CA GLU A 14 0.81 -12.34 -0.17
C GLU A 14 2.09 -12.16 -0.97
N TYR A 15 2.00 -11.42 -2.06
CA TYR A 15 3.16 -11.18 -2.91
C TYR A 15 4.21 -10.32 -2.21
N ILE A 16 3.78 -9.28 -1.51
CA ILE A 16 4.74 -8.36 -0.91
C ILE A 16 5.18 -8.77 0.48
N LYS A 17 4.40 -9.62 1.14
CA LYS A 17 4.64 -9.96 2.52
C LYS A 17 6.07 -10.46 2.79
N PRO A 18 6.60 -11.40 1.98
CA PRO A 18 7.96 -11.85 2.23
C PRO A 18 9.03 -10.82 1.93
N LYS A 19 8.65 -9.72 1.28
CA LYS A 19 9.59 -8.67 0.93
C LYS A 19 9.57 -7.51 1.89
N ILE A 20 8.59 -7.48 2.78
CA ILE A 20 8.39 -6.37 3.70
C ILE A 20 9.30 -6.53 4.92
N ASP A 21 9.83 -5.41 5.40
CA ASP A 21 10.47 -5.40 6.71
C ASP A 21 10.01 -4.13 7.42
N ILE A 22 10.51 -3.93 8.62
CA ILE A 22 10.01 -2.84 9.46
C ILE A 22 10.38 -1.46 8.94
N ASN A 23 11.21 -1.40 7.93
CA ASN A 23 11.57 -0.13 7.32
C ASN A 23 10.86 0.10 6.00
N SER A 24 10.03 -0.83 5.58
CA SER A 24 9.38 -0.75 4.28
C SER A 24 8.25 0.26 4.27
N ILE A 25 8.13 0.98 3.17
CA ILE A 25 7.04 1.91 2.94
C ILE A 25 6.25 1.40 1.74
N ILE A 26 4.94 1.37 1.89
CA ILE A 26 4.04 0.87 0.86
C ILE A 26 3.31 2.07 0.25
N GLY A 27 3.32 2.18 -1.07
CA GLY A 27 2.60 3.25 -1.74
C GLY A 27 1.21 2.79 -2.14
N VAL A 28 0.22 3.63 -1.98
CA VAL A 28 -1.13 3.31 -2.38
C VAL A 28 -1.70 4.44 -3.21
N GLY A 29 -2.41 4.06 -4.27
CA GLY A 29 -3.07 5.03 -5.11
C GLY A 29 -4.49 5.24 -4.67
N THR A 30 -5.42 5.18 -5.61
CA THR A 30 -6.81 5.44 -5.32
C THR A 30 -7.67 4.40 -6.01
N GLY A 31 -8.94 4.30 -5.60
CA GLY A 31 -9.86 3.37 -6.20
C GLY A 31 -10.32 2.31 -5.21
N SER A 32 -11.35 1.57 -5.61
CA SER A 32 -11.96 0.62 -4.70
C SER A 32 -11.05 -0.58 -4.40
N THR A 33 -10.24 -0.98 -5.36
CA THR A 33 -9.29 -2.06 -5.11
C THR A 33 -8.30 -1.67 -4.02
N VAL A 34 -7.87 -0.42 -4.05
CA VAL A 34 -6.95 0.08 -3.04
C VAL A 34 -7.60 0.06 -1.66
N ASN A 35 -8.89 0.34 -1.59
CA ASN A 35 -9.57 0.30 -0.30
C ASN A 35 -9.50 -1.09 0.33
N TYR A 36 -9.73 -2.12 -0.47
CA TYR A 36 -9.60 -3.48 0.04
C TYR A 36 -8.16 -3.79 0.42
N PHE A 37 -7.23 -3.31 -0.39
CA PHE A 37 -5.82 -3.53 -0.11
C PHE A 37 -5.43 -2.91 1.23
N ILE A 38 -5.90 -1.69 1.50
CA ILE A 38 -5.58 -1.02 2.76
C ILE A 38 -6.13 -1.80 3.94
N GLU A 39 -7.33 -2.35 3.80
CA GLU A 39 -7.90 -3.14 4.88
C GLU A 39 -7.06 -4.38 5.18
N GLU A 40 -6.60 -5.05 4.12
CA GLU A 40 -5.75 -6.21 4.32
C GLU A 40 -4.39 -5.81 4.87
N LEU A 41 -3.88 -4.69 4.40
CA LEU A 41 -2.60 -4.19 4.85
C LEU A 41 -2.62 -3.88 6.35
N ALA A 42 -3.75 -3.40 6.83
CA ALA A 42 -3.89 -3.07 8.24
C ALA A 42 -3.67 -4.28 9.14
N LYS A 43 -3.93 -5.47 8.63
CA LYS A 43 -3.76 -6.69 9.42
C LYS A 43 -2.30 -6.99 9.68
N ILE A 44 -1.41 -6.42 8.87
CA ILE A 44 0.01 -6.66 9.03
C ILE A 44 0.77 -5.36 9.26
N LYS A 45 0.07 -4.37 9.78
CA LYS A 45 0.66 -3.03 9.90
C LYS A 45 1.88 -2.99 10.81
N HIS A 46 2.04 -3.98 11.63
CA HIS A 46 3.16 -4.02 12.57
C HIS A 46 4.44 -4.55 11.96
N ILE A 47 4.41 -5.02 10.72
CA ILE A 47 5.61 -5.57 10.11
C ILE A 47 6.23 -4.66 9.07
N PHE A 48 5.64 -3.49 8.86
CA PHE A 48 6.22 -2.50 7.96
C PHE A 48 6.13 -1.13 8.60
N LYS A 49 6.87 -0.19 8.04
CA LYS A 49 6.97 1.11 8.68
C LYS A 49 5.73 1.95 8.49
N GLY A 50 5.20 1.97 7.27
CA GLY A 50 4.03 2.78 7.02
C GLY A 50 3.75 2.85 5.54
N ALA A 51 3.00 3.86 5.15
CA ALA A 51 2.54 3.98 3.77
C ALA A 51 2.53 5.43 3.32
N VAL A 52 2.58 5.61 2.00
CA VAL A 52 2.33 6.91 1.41
C VAL A 52 1.13 6.76 0.50
N SER A 53 0.41 7.84 0.30
CA SER A 53 -0.82 7.81 -0.45
C SER A 53 -0.84 8.93 -1.47
N SER A 54 -1.46 8.67 -2.61
CA SER A 54 -1.61 9.68 -3.65
C SER A 54 -2.98 10.34 -3.63
N SER A 55 -3.84 9.99 -2.68
CA SER A 55 -5.16 10.60 -2.62
C SER A 55 -5.55 10.83 -1.17
N GLU A 56 -6.41 11.83 -1.00
CA GLU A 56 -6.90 12.15 0.32
C GLU A 56 -7.73 11.01 0.90
N ALA A 57 -8.54 10.38 0.06
CA ALA A 57 -9.40 9.31 0.51
C ALA A 57 -8.56 8.14 1.04
N SER A 58 -7.51 7.78 0.33
CA SER A 58 -6.65 6.70 0.79
C SER A 58 -5.91 7.09 2.05
N THR A 59 -5.49 8.35 2.16
CA THR A 59 -4.84 8.83 3.37
C THR A 59 -5.74 8.68 4.57
N GLN A 60 -7.00 9.07 4.43
CA GLN A 60 -7.95 8.95 5.53
C GLN A 60 -8.14 7.49 5.93
N LEU A 61 -8.24 6.63 4.94
CA LEU A 61 -8.47 5.22 5.23
C LEU A 61 -7.26 4.59 5.92
N LEU A 62 -6.06 4.96 5.48
CA LEU A 62 -4.84 4.48 6.13
C LEU A 62 -4.81 4.89 7.59
N LYS A 63 -5.09 6.16 7.85
CA LYS A 63 -5.09 6.66 9.22
C LYS A 63 -6.15 5.98 10.07
N LYS A 64 -7.31 5.78 9.49
CA LYS A 64 -8.40 5.12 10.19
C LYS A 64 -8.05 3.69 10.53
N SER A 65 -7.25 3.06 9.68
CA SER A 65 -6.82 1.68 9.89
C SER A 65 -5.64 1.56 10.84
N GLY A 66 -5.11 2.68 11.28
CA GLY A 66 -3.99 2.65 12.22
C GLY A 66 -2.64 2.51 11.54
N ILE A 67 -2.57 2.79 10.25
CA ILE A 67 -1.32 2.71 9.50
C ILE A 67 -0.69 4.09 9.49
N GLU A 68 0.60 4.14 9.77
CA GLU A 68 1.33 5.40 9.72
C GLU A 68 1.40 5.90 8.30
N VAL A 69 1.08 7.17 8.08
CA VAL A 69 1.11 7.77 6.76
C VAL A 69 2.25 8.76 6.68
N PHE A 70 3.08 8.60 5.69
CA PHE A 70 4.22 9.48 5.47
C PHE A 70 4.00 10.31 4.23
N GLU A 71 4.70 11.44 4.17
CA GLU A 71 4.70 12.25 2.98
C GLU A 71 5.67 11.65 1.99
N LEU A 72 5.33 11.73 0.72
CA LEU A 72 6.23 11.21 -0.29
C LEU A 72 7.60 11.86 -0.21
N ASN A 73 7.63 13.13 0.16
CA ASN A 73 8.90 13.85 0.28
C ASN A 73 9.74 13.38 1.44
N ASP A 74 9.14 12.67 2.38
CA ASP A 74 9.83 12.21 3.58
C ASP A 74 10.37 10.81 3.46
N VAL A 75 10.11 10.13 2.35
CA VAL A 75 10.59 8.76 2.18
C VAL A 75 11.55 8.71 1.01
N ASN A 76 12.51 7.81 1.11
CA ASN A 76 13.52 7.68 0.07
C ASN A 76 13.12 6.71 -1.01
N GLU A 77 12.38 5.69 -0.63
CA GLU A 77 11.94 4.71 -1.61
C GLU A 77 10.68 4.03 -1.11
N ILE A 78 9.97 3.49 -2.05
CA ILE A 78 8.73 2.78 -1.79
C ILE A 78 8.92 1.37 -2.31
N LEU A 79 8.61 0.39 -1.46
CA LEU A 79 8.81 -1.01 -1.82
C LEU A 79 7.94 -1.41 -3.00
N VAL A 80 6.69 -1.01 -2.97
CA VAL A 80 5.74 -1.37 -4.00
C VAL A 80 4.66 -0.30 -4.01
N TYR A 81 4.08 -0.07 -5.18
CA TYR A 81 3.00 0.89 -5.31
C TYR A 81 1.76 0.17 -5.82
N VAL A 82 0.67 0.28 -5.10
CA VAL A 82 -0.58 -0.35 -5.46
C VAL A 82 -1.54 0.71 -5.93
N ASP A 83 -1.93 0.62 -7.21
CA ASP A 83 -2.82 1.60 -7.79
C ASP A 83 -4.24 1.06 -7.84
N GLY A 84 -5.17 1.96 -8.07
CA GLY A 84 -6.57 1.61 -8.15
C GLY A 84 -6.96 0.84 -9.38
N ALA A 85 -6.08 0.74 -10.35
CA ALA A 85 -6.32 -0.17 -11.45
C ALA A 85 -6.26 -1.59 -10.91
N ASP A 86 -6.49 -2.55 -11.72
CA ASP A 86 -6.56 -3.93 -11.24
C ASP A 86 -5.22 -4.54 -10.99
N GLU A 87 -4.16 -3.78 -11.09
CA GLU A 87 -2.83 -4.32 -11.05
C GLU A 87 -2.00 -3.70 -9.96
N VAL A 88 -1.05 -4.48 -9.49
CA VAL A 88 -0.06 -4.04 -8.55
C VAL A 88 1.22 -3.80 -9.33
N ASP A 89 1.73 -2.59 -9.26
CA ASP A 89 3.02 -2.28 -9.85
C ASP A 89 4.08 -2.76 -8.90
N THR A 90 4.91 -3.65 -9.39
CA THR A 90 5.86 -4.28 -8.51
C THR A 90 7.13 -3.49 -8.46
N PHE A 91 7.70 -3.46 -7.30
CA PHE A 91 9.02 -2.98 -7.05
C PHE A 91 9.33 -1.69 -7.65
N TYR A 92 8.57 -0.76 -7.22
CA TYR A 92 8.89 0.53 -7.55
C TYR A 92 9.91 1.01 -6.60
N ASN A 93 11.14 0.89 -6.95
CA ASN A 93 12.08 1.66 -6.23
C ASN A 93 11.91 3.03 -6.72
N LEU A 94 10.91 3.65 -6.23
CA LEU A 94 10.62 4.95 -6.67
C LEU A 94 11.52 5.85 -5.93
N ILE A 95 12.63 6.10 -6.51
CA ILE A 95 13.56 6.96 -5.90
C ILE A 95 13.07 8.35 -6.07
N LYS A 96 12.92 8.99 -4.98
CA LYS A 96 12.39 10.28 -4.95
C LYS A 96 13.24 11.25 -5.70
N GLY A 97 12.63 12.08 -6.46
CA GLY A 97 13.36 13.03 -7.24
C GLY A 97 13.80 12.47 -8.56
N GLY A 98 13.61 11.19 -8.71
CA GLY A 98 13.95 10.56 -9.97
C GLY A 98 12.79 10.63 -10.89
#